data_9f3e5f6450bbde676a3ad44cbdfa0e1f
#
_entry.id   9f3e5f6450bbde676a3ad44cbdfa0e1f
#
_cell.length_a   1.000
_cell.length_b   1.000
_cell.length_c   1.000
_cell.angle_alpha   90.00
_cell.angle_beta   90.00
_cell.angle_gamma   90.00
#
_symmetry.space_group_name_H-M   'P 1'
#
loop_
_entity.id
_entity.type
_entity.pdbx_description
1 polymer ?
#
loop_
_entity_poly.entity_id
_entity_poly.type
_entity_poly.pdbx_seq_one_letter_code
_entity_poly.pdbx_strand_id
1 'polypeptide(L)'
;MSFTIKLDKSKDLKSVRKQFQETGVFYTDPKLAEMVKGFLPADTDEAYDPTAGCGNLLAVFGDDVAKFGQELDPAQAEACNRLPNCQCAAGNTLTEPAFMDRKFRAIVANFPFSVRWDPKRAEEDPRFFALGVPLPPASKADYAFILHILHMLSEDGTAVVIVPHGILFRGNAEGKIRKYILEQNWIDSITGFEKGYFQDTSIPVAVLVFRKHRDKDTIRFADHERDLERDVSLAEIRENDFNLSIPRYLQPPMPEEPYIDPAEVWKDFVKTCQDSLRTSLECARMMADMQTDTGADFGNLDDFRRAMTEVLNETC
;
A
#
# COMPACT_ATOMS: atom_id res chain seq x y z
N MET A 1 15.36 30.67 2.43
CA MET A 1 14.97 30.86 1.02
C MET A 1 14.27 29.61 0.57
N SER A 2 12.97 29.68 0.32
CA SER A 2 12.15 28.54 -0.12
C SER A 2 12.44 28.24 -1.59
N PHE A 3 13.04 27.11 -1.90
CA PHE A 3 13.19 26.61 -3.27
C PHE A 3 11.91 25.89 -3.67
N THR A 4 11.01 26.60 -4.31
CA THR A 4 9.86 26.01 -4.97
C THR A 4 10.29 25.57 -6.37
N ILE A 5 10.50 24.29 -6.58
CA ILE A 5 10.68 23.73 -7.93
C ILE A 5 9.30 23.76 -8.60
N LYS A 6 9.12 24.66 -9.57
CA LYS A 6 7.94 24.65 -10.45
C LYS A 6 8.03 23.42 -11.36
N LEU A 7 7.21 22.43 -11.11
CA LEU A 7 6.98 21.32 -12.04
C LEU A 7 6.46 21.88 -13.37
N ASP A 8 7.21 21.61 -14.44
CA ASP A 8 6.79 21.91 -15.81
C ASP A 8 5.63 20.98 -16.19
N LYS A 9 4.41 21.52 -16.28
CA LYS A 9 3.19 20.78 -16.62
C LYS A 9 3.15 20.21 -18.03
N SER A 10 4.21 20.39 -18.83
CA SER A 10 4.31 19.91 -20.21
C SER A 10 4.93 18.51 -20.34
N LYS A 11 5.49 17.94 -19.28
CA LYS A 11 6.10 16.60 -19.34
C LYS A 11 5.03 15.52 -19.18
N ASP A 12 4.98 14.61 -20.18
CA ASP A 12 4.14 13.42 -20.17
C ASP A 12 4.37 12.60 -18.88
N LEU A 13 3.30 12.19 -18.20
CA LEU A 13 3.32 11.36 -16.98
C LEU A 13 4.20 10.10 -17.11
N LYS A 14 4.38 9.57 -18.33
CA LYS A 14 5.27 8.44 -18.60
C LYS A 14 6.76 8.81 -18.52
N SER A 15 7.13 10.00 -18.94
CA SER A 15 8.52 10.49 -18.87
C SER A 15 8.89 10.85 -17.43
N VAL A 16 7.94 11.41 -16.68
CA VAL A 16 8.10 11.69 -15.24
C VAL A 16 8.24 10.39 -14.47
N ARG A 17 7.38 9.37 -14.70
CA ARG A 17 7.53 8.03 -14.09
C ARG A 17 8.87 7.37 -14.42
N LYS A 18 9.36 7.50 -15.64
CA LYS A 18 10.66 6.95 -16.05
C LYS A 18 11.80 7.66 -15.33
N GLN A 19 11.73 8.98 -15.20
CA GLN A 19 12.72 9.78 -14.48
C GLN A 19 12.72 9.44 -12.97
N PHE A 20 11.54 9.24 -12.36
CA PHE A 20 11.41 8.78 -10.96
C PHE A 20 11.96 7.36 -10.75
N GLN A 21 11.79 6.45 -11.72
CA GLN A 21 12.37 5.11 -11.67
C GLN A 21 13.89 5.11 -11.84
N GLU A 22 14.44 6.09 -12.55
CA GLU A 22 15.88 6.24 -12.82
C GLU A 22 16.61 7.02 -11.71
N THR A 23 15.96 7.95 -11.03
CA THR A 23 16.59 8.82 -10.00
C THR A 23 16.25 8.44 -8.57
N GLY A 24 15.22 7.61 -8.33
CA GLY A 24 14.85 7.15 -6.99
C GLY A 24 14.45 8.25 -5.98
N VAL A 25 14.19 9.46 -6.45
CA VAL A 25 13.90 10.62 -5.59
C VAL A 25 12.43 10.57 -5.15
N PHE A 26 12.17 10.05 -3.97
CA PHE A 26 10.88 10.16 -3.29
C PHE A 26 10.97 11.22 -2.18
N TYR A 27 10.21 12.29 -2.30
CA TYR A 27 10.05 13.25 -1.21
C TYR A 27 9.08 12.68 -0.17
N THR A 28 9.55 12.48 1.04
CA THR A 28 8.66 12.15 2.15
C THR A 28 7.99 13.43 2.64
N ASP A 29 6.65 13.44 2.67
CA ASP A 29 5.87 14.55 3.21
C ASP A 29 6.22 14.78 4.70
N PRO A 30 6.40 16.04 5.16
CA PRO A 30 6.73 16.32 6.55
C PRO A 30 5.76 15.74 7.58
N LYS A 31 4.46 15.68 7.27
CA LYS A 31 3.45 15.08 8.17
C LYS A 31 3.67 13.57 8.33
N LEU A 32 4.05 12.91 7.23
CA LEU A 32 4.38 11.49 7.28
C LEU A 32 5.67 11.26 8.06
N ALA A 33 6.67 12.12 7.89
CA ALA A 33 7.92 12.02 8.65
C ALA A 33 7.69 12.20 10.16
N GLU A 34 6.87 13.16 10.57
CA GLU A 34 6.47 13.33 11.98
C GLU A 34 5.69 12.12 12.51
N MET A 35 4.81 11.54 11.70
CA MET A 35 4.08 10.34 12.08
C MET A 35 5.03 9.14 12.25
N VAL A 36 5.98 8.95 11.32
CA VAL A 36 7.02 7.91 11.42
C VAL A 36 7.81 8.07 12.72
N LYS A 37 8.20 9.29 13.07
CA LYS A 37 8.86 9.60 14.35
C LYS A 37 8.00 9.19 15.54
N GLY A 38 6.68 9.36 15.47
CA GLY A 38 5.74 9.00 16.54
C GLY A 38 5.72 7.52 16.93
N PHE A 39 6.22 6.63 16.07
CA PHE A 39 6.37 5.19 16.39
C PHE A 39 7.68 4.86 17.12
N LEU A 40 8.64 5.79 17.15
CA LEU A 40 9.93 5.61 17.79
C LEU A 40 9.87 5.98 19.28
N PRO A 41 10.78 5.47 20.11
CA PRO A 41 10.92 5.90 21.49
C PRO A 41 11.16 7.41 21.61
N ALA A 42 10.54 8.04 22.62
CA ALA A 42 10.67 9.48 22.84
C ALA A 42 12.10 9.92 23.25
N ASP A 43 12.90 9.00 23.78
CA ASP A 43 14.29 9.17 24.20
C ASP A 43 15.29 8.81 23.09
N THR A 44 14.86 8.84 21.82
CA THR A 44 15.72 8.57 20.67
C THR A 44 16.86 9.60 20.60
N ASP A 45 18.09 9.14 20.76
CA ASP A 45 19.33 9.94 20.74
C ASP A 45 20.15 9.77 19.46
N GLU A 46 19.83 8.71 18.68
CA GLU A 46 20.40 8.48 17.35
C GLU A 46 19.34 7.95 16.38
N ALA A 47 19.44 8.30 15.10
CA ALA A 47 18.58 7.80 14.03
C ALA A 47 19.38 7.48 12.77
N TYR A 48 18.99 6.37 12.08
CA TYR A 48 19.61 5.95 10.82
C TYR A 48 18.57 5.83 9.71
N ASP A 49 18.93 6.29 8.51
CA ASP A 49 18.14 6.07 7.28
C ASP A 49 19.07 5.49 6.20
N PRO A 50 18.85 4.23 5.76
CA PRO A 50 19.66 3.58 4.73
C PRO A 50 19.45 4.12 3.31
N THR A 51 18.44 5.00 3.09
CA THR A 51 18.07 5.59 1.81
C THR A 51 17.62 7.03 2.00
N ALA A 52 18.53 7.81 2.62
CA ALA A 52 18.20 9.08 3.27
C ALA A 52 17.69 10.17 2.32
N GLY A 53 17.95 10.09 1.01
CA GLY A 53 17.66 11.17 0.10
C GLY A 53 18.35 12.46 0.56
N CYS A 54 17.63 13.57 0.56
CA CYS A 54 18.10 14.82 1.14
C CYS A 54 17.90 14.91 2.67
N GLY A 55 17.50 13.82 3.34
CA GLY A 55 17.36 13.73 4.79
C GLY A 55 15.98 14.07 5.34
N ASN A 56 14.91 14.01 4.56
CA ASN A 56 13.57 14.41 5.02
C ASN A 56 13.06 13.63 6.25
N LEU A 57 13.30 12.31 6.33
CA LEU A 57 12.96 11.50 7.50
C LEU A 57 13.87 11.81 8.70
N LEU A 58 15.12 12.21 8.45
CA LEU A 58 16.07 12.57 9.52
C LEU A 58 15.86 14.00 10.03
N ALA A 59 15.26 14.88 9.22
CA ALA A 59 15.05 16.28 9.58
C ALA A 59 14.01 16.50 10.69
N VAL A 60 13.15 15.50 10.99
CA VAL A 60 12.16 15.60 12.07
C VAL A 60 12.74 15.37 13.47
N PHE A 61 13.99 14.91 13.54
CA PHE A 61 14.70 14.75 14.81
C PHE A 61 15.36 16.07 15.22
N GLY A 62 15.44 16.31 16.52
CA GLY A 62 16.09 17.50 17.09
C GLY A 62 17.57 17.62 16.71
N ASP A 63 18.12 18.79 16.88
CA ASP A 63 19.53 19.06 16.54
C ASP A 63 20.52 18.29 17.42
N ASP A 64 20.08 17.86 18.60
CA ASP A 64 20.79 17.04 19.59
C ASP A 64 20.85 15.55 19.22
N VAL A 65 19.96 15.07 18.35
CA VAL A 65 19.93 13.69 17.90
C VAL A 65 21.02 13.44 16.85
N ALA A 66 21.84 12.41 17.06
CA ALA A 66 22.83 11.99 16.07
C ALA A 66 22.14 11.33 14.86
N LYS A 67 22.39 11.84 13.67
CA LYS A 67 21.77 11.38 12.43
C LYS A 67 22.78 10.68 11.55
N PHE A 68 22.43 9.51 11.08
CA PHE A 68 23.22 8.72 10.14
C PHE A 68 22.39 8.43 8.91
N GLY A 69 22.97 8.57 7.74
CA GLY A 69 22.30 8.28 6.49
C GLY A 69 23.19 7.58 5.49
N GLN A 70 22.58 6.89 4.55
CA GLN A 70 23.24 6.48 3.33
C GLN A 70 22.35 6.80 2.14
N GLU A 71 22.95 7.32 1.06
CA GLU A 71 22.21 7.73 -0.13
C GLU A 71 23.04 7.44 -1.39
N LEU A 72 22.36 6.92 -2.42
CA LEU A 72 22.99 6.54 -3.69
C LEU A 72 23.47 7.76 -4.47
N ASP A 73 22.68 8.84 -4.49
CA ASP A 73 23.04 10.11 -5.16
C ASP A 73 23.93 10.97 -4.27
N PRO A 74 25.20 11.22 -4.69
CA PRO A 74 26.14 12.02 -3.90
C PRO A 74 25.65 13.45 -3.60
N ALA A 75 24.86 14.07 -4.51
CA ALA A 75 24.35 15.41 -4.31
C ALA A 75 23.27 15.43 -3.22
N GLN A 76 22.44 14.40 -3.14
CA GLN A 76 21.47 14.26 -2.06
C GLN A 76 22.13 13.90 -0.73
N ALA A 77 23.14 13.02 -0.74
CA ALA A 77 23.94 12.72 0.44
C ALA A 77 24.60 14.00 1.00
N GLU A 78 25.12 14.86 0.13
CA GLU A 78 25.66 16.18 0.54
C GLU A 78 24.56 17.09 1.12
N ALA A 79 23.36 17.08 0.55
CA ALA A 79 22.23 17.83 1.09
C ALA A 79 21.81 17.32 2.47
N CYS A 80 21.76 16.01 2.67
CA CYS A 80 21.49 15.36 3.95
C CYS A 80 22.55 15.74 5.01
N ASN A 81 23.81 15.79 4.64
CA ASN A 81 24.93 16.21 5.52
C ASN A 81 24.83 17.67 6.01
N ARG A 82 23.93 18.49 5.45
CA ARG A 82 23.68 19.86 5.94
C ARG A 82 22.72 19.90 7.13
N LEU A 83 22.08 18.77 7.46
CA LEU A 83 21.29 18.68 8.67
C LEU A 83 22.21 18.74 9.90
N PRO A 84 21.76 19.37 10.99
CA PRO A 84 22.52 19.39 12.25
C PRO A 84 22.81 17.96 12.74
N ASN A 85 24.04 17.73 13.20
CA ASN A 85 24.52 16.46 13.76
C ASN A 85 24.25 15.25 12.83
N CYS A 86 24.51 15.41 11.53
CA CYS A 86 24.23 14.39 10.51
C CYS A 86 25.53 13.94 9.82
N GLN A 87 25.63 12.61 9.64
CA GLN A 87 26.65 11.96 8.84
C GLN A 87 25.98 11.08 7.79
N CYS A 88 25.97 11.50 6.52
CA CYS A 88 25.41 10.76 5.40
C CYS A 88 26.52 10.30 4.45
N ALA A 89 26.62 8.99 4.24
CA ALA A 89 27.57 8.39 3.30
C ALA A 89 26.96 8.32 1.90
N ALA A 90 27.72 8.70 0.88
CA ALA A 90 27.31 8.45 -0.51
C ALA A 90 27.67 7.02 -0.90
N GLY A 91 26.72 6.27 -1.49
CA GLY A 91 26.94 4.90 -1.96
C GLY A 91 25.69 4.05 -1.93
N ASN A 92 25.79 2.88 -2.55
CA ASN A 92 24.68 1.93 -2.64
C ASN A 92 24.58 1.06 -1.39
N THR A 93 23.56 1.28 -0.58
CA THR A 93 23.29 0.54 0.67
C THR A 93 23.27 -0.98 0.50
N LEU A 94 22.82 -1.49 -0.65
CA LEU A 94 22.72 -2.93 -0.84
C LEU A 94 24.04 -3.58 -1.25
N THR A 95 24.93 -2.85 -1.96
CA THR A 95 26.20 -3.39 -2.47
C THR A 95 27.43 -2.87 -1.73
N GLU A 96 27.35 -1.69 -1.14
CA GLU A 96 28.43 -0.99 -0.44
C GLU A 96 27.91 -0.35 0.85
N PRO A 97 27.39 -1.18 1.81
CA PRO A 97 26.76 -0.65 3.01
C PRO A 97 27.76 0.11 3.88
N ALA A 98 27.36 1.31 4.28
CA ALA A 98 28.07 2.09 5.27
C ALA A 98 27.68 1.66 6.70
N PHE A 99 28.48 2.05 7.69
CA PHE A 99 28.21 1.88 9.13
C PHE A 99 27.99 0.41 9.58
N MET A 100 28.55 -0.57 8.88
CA MET A 100 28.39 -1.99 9.20
C MET A 100 28.96 -2.41 10.56
N ASP A 101 29.78 -1.58 11.16
CA ASP A 101 30.36 -1.71 12.51
C ASP A 101 29.40 -1.22 13.61
N ARG A 102 28.22 -0.73 13.24
CA ARG A 102 27.23 -0.15 14.17
C ARG A 102 25.92 -0.91 14.17
N LYS A 103 25.17 -0.75 15.26
CA LYS A 103 23.75 -1.07 15.38
C LYS A 103 23.03 0.17 15.88
N PHE A 104 21.84 0.42 15.35
CA PHE A 104 21.06 1.63 15.63
C PHE A 104 19.81 1.32 16.45
N ARG A 105 19.53 2.14 17.45
CA ARG A 105 18.31 2.04 18.27
C ARG A 105 17.07 2.55 17.52
N ALA A 106 17.23 3.52 16.64
CA ALA A 106 16.15 4.01 15.79
C ALA A 106 16.57 3.96 14.32
N ILE A 107 15.72 3.32 13.49
CA ILE A 107 15.90 3.32 12.04
C ILE A 107 14.59 3.81 11.42
N VAL A 108 14.69 4.73 10.46
CA VAL A 108 13.59 5.19 9.63
C VAL A 108 13.93 4.93 8.17
N ALA A 109 12.97 4.53 7.35
CA ALA A 109 13.27 4.31 5.94
C ALA A 109 12.04 4.49 5.06
N ASN A 110 12.27 5.15 3.91
CA ASN A 110 11.37 5.20 2.77
C ASN A 110 12.18 4.86 1.51
N PHE A 111 12.54 3.59 1.35
CA PHE A 111 13.40 3.15 0.24
C PHE A 111 12.64 3.12 -1.10
N PRO A 112 13.35 3.19 -2.25
CA PRO A 112 12.71 3.14 -3.58
C PRO A 112 12.04 1.79 -3.82
N PHE A 113 10.71 1.81 -4.12
CA PHE A 113 9.90 0.60 -4.23
C PHE A 113 10.17 -0.18 -5.51
N SER A 114 10.27 -1.51 -5.38
CA SER A 114 10.37 -2.46 -6.50
C SER A 114 11.50 -2.17 -7.49
N VAL A 115 12.60 -1.60 -7.03
CA VAL A 115 13.80 -1.40 -7.85
C VAL A 115 14.55 -2.73 -8.05
N ARG A 116 15.29 -2.83 -9.14
CA ARG A 116 16.18 -3.95 -9.39
C ARG A 116 17.45 -3.84 -8.58
N TRP A 117 18.01 -4.97 -8.17
CA TRP A 117 19.30 -5.06 -7.51
C TRP A 117 20.07 -6.29 -7.97
N ASP A 118 21.38 -6.37 -7.68
CA ASP A 118 22.20 -7.53 -8.01
C ASP A 118 22.44 -8.40 -6.76
N PRO A 119 21.80 -9.57 -6.64
CA PRO A 119 21.97 -10.45 -5.49
C PRO A 119 23.27 -11.25 -5.50
N LYS A 120 24.05 -11.25 -6.58
CA LYS A 120 25.27 -12.07 -6.69
C LYS A 120 26.31 -11.77 -5.62
N ARG A 121 26.39 -10.51 -5.17
CA ARG A 121 27.28 -10.11 -4.06
C ARG A 121 26.72 -10.41 -2.68
N ALA A 122 25.44 -10.77 -2.59
CA ALA A 122 24.74 -11.03 -1.34
C ALA A 122 24.92 -12.47 -0.82
N GLU A 123 25.47 -13.39 -1.63
CA GLU A 123 25.61 -14.79 -1.25
C GLU A 123 26.61 -15.02 -0.08
N GLU A 124 27.54 -14.10 0.13
CA GLU A 124 28.51 -14.11 1.24
C GLU A 124 28.25 -13.00 2.27
N ASP A 125 27.22 -12.18 2.04
CA ASP A 125 26.92 -11.02 2.89
C ASP A 125 26.12 -11.47 4.13
N PRO A 126 26.60 -11.17 5.35
CA PRO A 126 25.96 -11.62 6.59
C PRO A 126 24.52 -11.07 6.78
N ARG A 127 24.17 -9.99 6.09
CA ARG A 127 22.80 -9.42 6.12
C ARG A 127 21.78 -10.36 5.49
N PHE A 128 22.19 -11.27 4.62
CA PHE A 128 21.31 -12.12 3.83
C PHE A 128 21.56 -13.61 4.09
N PHE A 129 22.80 -14.08 3.99
CA PHE A 129 23.07 -15.52 4.00
C PHE A 129 22.92 -16.14 5.40
N ALA A 130 23.19 -15.40 6.46
CA ALA A 130 23.15 -15.89 7.84
C ALA A 130 21.74 -16.26 8.32
N LEU A 131 20.71 -15.86 7.59
CA LEU A 131 19.30 -16.01 8.00
C LEU A 131 18.68 -17.35 7.59
N GLY A 132 19.34 -18.14 6.73
CA GLY A 132 18.80 -19.41 6.24
C GLY A 132 17.54 -19.27 5.36
N VAL A 133 17.27 -18.07 4.82
CA VAL A 133 16.17 -17.79 3.90
C VAL A 133 16.69 -17.52 2.48
N PRO A 134 15.86 -17.69 1.43
CA PRO A 134 16.28 -17.37 0.08
C PRO A 134 16.59 -15.88 -0.06
N LEU A 135 17.50 -15.54 -0.97
CA LEU A 135 17.75 -14.14 -1.32
C LEU A 135 16.49 -13.47 -1.90
N PRO A 136 16.29 -12.17 -1.62
CA PRO A 136 15.25 -11.39 -2.27
C PRO A 136 15.41 -11.42 -3.79
N PRO A 137 14.30 -11.40 -4.58
CA PRO A 137 14.38 -11.51 -6.01
C PRO A 137 15.12 -10.32 -6.64
N ALA A 138 16.00 -10.57 -7.61
CA ALA A 138 16.76 -9.53 -8.32
C ALA A 138 15.88 -8.44 -8.96
N SER A 139 14.63 -8.76 -9.26
CA SER A 139 13.66 -7.82 -9.84
C SER A 139 13.05 -6.83 -8.84
N LYS A 140 13.20 -7.08 -7.51
CA LYS A 140 12.58 -6.29 -6.44
C LYS A 140 13.45 -6.32 -5.19
N ALA A 141 14.06 -5.19 -4.88
CA ALA A 141 14.96 -5.02 -3.74
C ALA A 141 14.25 -4.80 -2.40
N ASP A 142 12.91 -4.72 -2.40
CA ASP A 142 12.13 -4.31 -1.20
C ASP A 142 12.57 -5.09 0.05
N TYR A 143 12.62 -6.42 -0.01
CA TYR A 143 13.08 -7.25 1.10
C TYR A 143 14.60 -7.20 1.33
N ALA A 144 15.40 -6.81 0.34
CA ALA A 144 16.82 -6.59 0.56
C ALA A 144 17.07 -5.38 1.48
N PHE A 145 16.31 -4.30 1.29
CA PHE A 145 16.33 -3.16 2.21
C PHE A 145 15.81 -3.53 3.60
N ILE A 146 14.71 -4.29 3.70
CA ILE A 146 14.17 -4.73 4.99
C ILE A 146 15.20 -5.59 5.75
N LEU A 147 15.85 -6.54 5.08
CA LEU A 147 16.86 -7.40 5.72
C LEU A 147 18.09 -6.58 6.15
N HIS A 148 18.52 -5.58 5.34
CA HIS A 148 19.55 -4.64 5.74
C HIS A 148 19.15 -3.87 7.01
N ILE A 149 17.94 -3.31 7.04
CA ILE A 149 17.40 -2.56 8.19
C ILE A 149 17.40 -3.46 9.44
N LEU A 150 16.90 -4.69 9.34
CA LEU A 150 16.86 -5.63 10.46
C LEU A 150 18.27 -6.05 10.91
N HIS A 151 19.23 -6.12 9.99
CA HIS A 151 20.63 -6.37 10.35
C HIS A 151 21.23 -5.18 11.12
N MET A 152 20.95 -3.95 10.69
CA MET A 152 21.47 -2.74 11.33
C MET A 152 20.75 -2.37 12.63
N LEU A 153 19.57 -2.92 12.88
CA LEU A 153 18.77 -2.67 14.09
C LEU A 153 19.43 -3.31 15.32
N SER A 154 19.57 -2.53 16.40
CA SER A 154 19.98 -3.06 17.71
C SER A 154 18.92 -3.99 18.30
N GLU A 155 19.29 -4.76 19.31
CA GLU A 155 18.36 -5.72 19.94
C GLU A 155 17.18 -5.01 20.62
N ASP A 156 17.42 -3.85 21.23
CA ASP A 156 16.40 -2.99 21.87
C ASP A 156 15.84 -1.91 20.92
N GLY A 157 16.20 -1.98 19.63
CA GLY A 157 15.87 -0.97 18.64
C GLY A 157 14.45 -1.04 18.08
N THR A 158 14.02 0.08 17.50
CA THR A 158 12.79 0.20 16.73
C THR A 158 13.09 0.69 15.32
N ALA A 159 12.61 -0.02 14.30
CA ALA A 159 12.67 0.45 12.92
C ALA A 159 11.27 0.73 12.38
N VAL A 160 11.10 1.86 11.73
CA VAL A 160 9.85 2.30 11.12
C VAL A 160 10.06 2.46 9.62
N VAL A 161 9.38 1.63 8.85
CA VAL A 161 9.64 1.47 7.42
C VAL A 161 8.38 1.68 6.60
N ILE A 162 8.44 2.58 5.64
CA ILE A 162 7.37 2.82 4.67
C ILE A 162 7.55 1.84 3.52
N VAL A 163 6.49 1.10 3.19
CA VAL A 163 6.53 0.02 2.21
C VAL A 163 5.29 0.01 1.30
N PRO A 164 5.40 -0.50 0.06
CA PRO A 164 4.22 -0.73 -0.77
C PRO A 164 3.43 -1.94 -0.25
N HIS A 165 2.09 -1.92 -0.38
CA HIS A 165 1.23 -3.02 0.10
C HIS A 165 1.61 -4.40 -0.44
N GLY A 166 2.23 -4.48 -1.61
CA GLY A 166 2.68 -5.74 -2.20
C GLY A 166 3.60 -6.57 -1.32
N ILE A 167 4.44 -5.95 -0.49
CA ILE A 167 5.32 -6.62 0.48
C ILE A 167 4.52 -7.51 1.44
N LEU A 168 3.31 -7.11 1.80
CA LEU A 168 2.48 -7.77 2.80
C LEU A 168 1.99 -9.16 2.34
N PHE A 169 1.91 -9.42 1.02
CA PHE A 169 1.28 -10.66 0.53
C PHE A 169 1.99 -11.36 -0.64
N ARG A 170 3.01 -10.75 -1.27
CA ARG A 170 3.75 -11.42 -2.36
C ARG A 170 4.32 -12.75 -1.87
N GLY A 171 4.24 -13.78 -2.74
CA GLY A 171 4.68 -15.15 -2.47
C GLY A 171 6.16 -15.41 -2.79
N ASN A 172 6.49 -16.68 -3.07
CA ASN A 172 7.84 -17.16 -3.43
C ASN A 172 8.92 -16.77 -2.40
N ALA A 173 10.06 -16.25 -2.83
CA ALA A 173 11.16 -15.85 -1.96
C ALA A 173 10.74 -14.81 -0.92
N GLU A 174 9.98 -13.78 -1.33
CA GLU A 174 9.48 -12.73 -0.43
C GLU A 174 8.56 -13.31 0.66
N GLY A 175 7.69 -14.28 0.31
CA GLY A 175 6.84 -14.99 1.27
C GLY A 175 7.64 -15.77 2.32
N LYS A 176 8.73 -16.43 1.91
CA LYS A 176 9.61 -17.17 2.83
C LYS A 176 10.38 -16.23 3.77
N ILE A 177 10.85 -15.09 3.28
CA ILE A 177 11.50 -14.07 4.09
C ILE A 177 10.52 -13.48 5.09
N ARG A 178 9.30 -13.14 4.66
CA ARG A 178 8.24 -12.62 5.52
C ARG A 178 7.87 -13.61 6.63
N LYS A 179 7.72 -14.90 6.28
CA LYS A 179 7.50 -15.96 7.26
C LYS A 179 8.62 -15.99 8.31
N TYR A 180 9.88 -15.97 7.89
CA TYR A 180 11.03 -15.94 8.80
C TYR A 180 10.94 -14.74 9.78
N ILE A 181 10.72 -13.53 9.28
CA ILE A 181 10.61 -12.31 10.10
C ILE A 181 9.48 -12.44 11.12
N LEU A 182 8.35 -13.03 10.74
CA LEU A 182 7.20 -13.28 11.61
C LEU A 182 7.50 -14.35 12.66
N GLU A 183 8.20 -15.42 12.32
CA GLU A 183 8.62 -16.47 13.23
C GLU A 183 9.66 -15.98 14.26
N GLN A 184 10.46 -14.96 13.91
CA GLN A 184 11.32 -14.24 14.87
C GLN A 184 10.53 -13.26 15.76
N ASN A 185 9.25 -13.06 15.51
CA ASN A 185 8.38 -12.09 16.21
C ASN A 185 8.91 -10.64 16.14
N TRP A 186 9.42 -10.21 14.98
CA TRP A 186 10.04 -8.88 14.83
C TRP A 186 9.09 -7.79 14.32
N ILE A 187 7.88 -8.11 13.87
CA ILE A 187 6.89 -7.11 13.42
C ILE A 187 5.99 -6.73 14.59
N ASP A 188 5.98 -5.44 14.94
CA ASP A 188 5.19 -4.89 16.04
C ASP A 188 3.83 -4.39 15.56
N SER A 189 3.83 -3.58 14.49
CA SER A 189 2.59 -3.06 13.92
C SER A 189 2.67 -2.85 12.40
N ILE A 190 1.49 -2.81 11.78
CA ILE A 190 1.27 -2.56 10.36
C ILE A 190 0.13 -1.57 10.24
N THR A 191 0.41 -0.36 9.75
CA THR A 191 -0.60 0.69 9.52
C THR A 191 -0.73 0.96 8.04
N GLY A 192 -1.93 0.81 7.50
CA GLY A 192 -2.25 1.08 6.08
C GLY A 192 -2.63 2.53 5.86
N PHE A 193 -2.23 3.04 4.70
CA PHE A 193 -2.58 4.37 4.21
C PHE A 193 -3.08 4.26 2.78
N GLU A 194 -4.22 4.88 2.46
CA GLU A 194 -4.76 4.88 1.10
C GLU A 194 -4.00 5.84 0.18
N LYS A 195 -4.47 5.90 -1.07
CA LYS A 195 -3.89 6.74 -2.12
C LYS A 195 -3.98 8.22 -1.75
N GLY A 196 -2.89 8.96 -1.92
CA GLY A 196 -2.88 10.42 -1.77
C GLY A 196 -2.21 10.95 -0.50
N TYR A 197 -1.78 10.09 0.41
CA TYR A 197 -0.95 10.49 1.55
C TYR A 197 0.44 10.99 1.12
N PHE A 198 0.89 10.59 -0.08
CA PHE A 198 2.09 11.10 -0.74
C PHE A 198 1.67 11.98 -1.89
N GLN A 199 2.17 13.21 -1.94
CA GLN A 199 1.81 14.20 -2.97
C GLN A 199 2.12 13.72 -4.41
N ASP A 200 3.05 12.74 -4.57
CA ASP A 200 3.56 12.31 -5.87
C ASP A 200 3.26 10.84 -6.23
N THR A 201 2.62 10.06 -5.37
CA THR A 201 2.31 8.65 -5.67
C THR A 201 0.84 8.29 -5.43
N SER A 202 0.22 7.69 -6.45
CA SER A 202 -1.10 7.05 -6.35
C SER A 202 -1.01 5.60 -5.81
N ILE A 203 0.12 5.21 -5.20
CA ILE A 203 0.34 3.86 -4.69
C ILE A 203 -0.02 3.82 -3.21
N PRO A 204 -0.93 2.92 -2.77
CA PRO A 204 -1.19 2.73 -1.36
C PRO A 204 0.04 2.16 -0.66
N VAL A 205 0.34 2.66 0.53
CA VAL A 205 1.50 2.25 1.31
C VAL A 205 1.11 1.79 2.70
N ALA A 206 2.00 1.06 3.34
CA ALA A 206 1.89 0.71 4.74
C ALA A 206 3.16 1.15 5.49
N VAL A 207 2.99 1.49 6.76
CA VAL A 207 4.08 1.68 7.71
C VAL A 207 4.23 0.41 8.52
N LEU A 208 5.40 -0.22 8.45
CA LEU A 208 5.77 -1.37 9.26
C LEU A 208 6.68 -0.91 10.39
N VAL A 209 6.35 -1.32 11.61
CA VAL A 209 7.20 -1.12 12.78
C VAL A 209 7.84 -2.45 13.16
N PHE A 210 9.17 -2.48 13.20
CA PHE A 210 9.95 -3.64 13.63
C PHE A 210 10.58 -3.39 14.99
N ARG A 211 10.53 -4.42 15.85
CA ARG A 211 11.21 -4.49 17.14
C ARG A 211 11.72 -5.91 17.36
N LYS A 212 12.97 -6.07 17.77
CA LYS A 212 13.53 -7.42 17.97
C LYS A 212 13.10 -8.07 19.29
N HIS A 213 13.02 -7.29 20.37
CA HIS A 213 12.51 -7.76 21.67
C HIS A 213 11.04 -7.38 21.85
N ARG A 214 10.18 -8.39 21.80
CA ARG A 214 8.74 -8.22 22.00
C ARG A 214 8.20 -9.33 22.91
N ASP A 215 7.47 -8.92 23.93
CA ASP A 215 6.82 -9.85 24.87
C ASP A 215 5.43 -10.30 24.37
N LYS A 216 4.91 -9.65 23.29
CA LYS A 216 3.59 -9.93 22.73
C LYS A 216 3.72 -10.87 21.53
N ASP A 217 2.78 -11.82 21.44
CA ASP A 217 2.59 -12.71 20.28
C ASP A 217 1.52 -12.19 19.29
N THR A 218 1.19 -10.91 19.38
CA THR A 218 0.24 -10.23 18.50
C THR A 218 0.92 -9.14 17.69
N ILE A 219 0.39 -8.85 16.52
CA ILE A 219 0.76 -7.71 15.68
C ILE A 219 -0.44 -6.78 15.62
N ARG A 220 -0.22 -5.47 15.85
CA ARG A 220 -1.27 -4.48 15.70
C ARG A 220 -1.44 -4.13 14.23
N PHE A 221 -2.60 -4.40 13.68
CA PHE A 221 -3.03 -3.91 12.38
C PHE A 221 -3.87 -2.66 12.55
N ALA A 222 -3.63 -1.64 11.73
CA ALA A 222 -4.40 -0.42 11.69
C ALA A 222 -4.68 0.03 10.24
N ASP A 223 -5.84 0.61 10.02
CA ASP A 223 -6.21 1.32 8.80
C ASP A 223 -6.45 2.79 9.19
N HIS A 224 -5.53 3.66 8.78
CA HIS A 224 -5.52 5.04 9.24
C HIS A 224 -6.76 5.85 8.78
N GLU A 225 -7.30 5.53 7.61
CA GLU A 225 -8.43 6.30 7.05
C GLU A 225 -9.77 5.83 7.57
N ARG A 226 -9.90 4.52 7.85
CA ARG A 226 -11.13 3.93 8.37
C ARG A 226 -11.22 3.95 9.88
N ASP A 227 -10.16 4.41 10.55
CA ASP A 227 -10.04 4.37 12.02
C ASP A 227 -10.32 2.97 12.59
N LEU A 228 -9.81 1.95 11.90
CA LEU A 228 -9.94 0.55 12.30
C LEU A 228 -8.60 0.07 12.82
N GLU A 229 -8.63 -0.65 13.94
CA GLU A 229 -7.45 -1.29 14.49
C GLU A 229 -7.80 -2.61 15.19
N ARG A 230 -6.86 -3.56 15.13
CA ARG A 230 -7.00 -4.86 15.78
C ARG A 230 -5.63 -5.46 16.09
N ASP A 231 -5.49 -6.05 17.26
CA ASP A 231 -4.37 -6.93 17.59
C ASP A 231 -4.65 -8.34 17.06
N VAL A 232 -3.79 -8.82 16.15
CA VAL A 232 -3.92 -10.12 15.48
C VAL A 232 -2.83 -11.05 15.98
N SER A 233 -3.20 -12.25 16.42
CA SER A 233 -2.24 -13.22 16.94
C SER A 233 -1.35 -13.80 15.83
N LEU A 234 -0.12 -14.18 16.18
CA LEU A 234 0.78 -14.90 15.26
C LEU A 234 0.19 -16.25 14.82
N ALA A 235 -0.67 -16.86 15.66
CA ALA A 235 -1.40 -18.09 15.31
C ALA A 235 -2.36 -17.84 14.14
N GLU A 236 -3.20 -16.79 14.21
CA GLU A 236 -4.11 -16.40 13.12
C GLU A 236 -3.34 -16.04 11.84
N ILE A 237 -2.22 -15.33 11.95
CA ILE A 237 -1.38 -14.99 10.80
C ILE A 237 -0.79 -16.25 10.14
N ARG A 238 -0.41 -17.24 10.94
CA ARG A 238 0.07 -18.54 10.44
C ARG A 238 -1.01 -19.31 9.71
N GLU A 239 -2.24 -19.34 10.21
CA GLU A 239 -3.40 -19.94 9.56
C GLU A 239 -3.74 -19.24 8.22
N ASN A 240 -3.38 -17.98 8.08
CA ASN A 240 -3.49 -17.19 6.86
C ASN A 240 -2.23 -17.22 5.97
N ASP A 241 -1.42 -18.28 6.03
CA ASP A 241 -0.20 -18.46 5.22
C ASP A 241 0.79 -17.29 5.34
N PHE A 242 0.91 -16.71 6.51
CA PHE A 242 1.76 -15.54 6.77
C PHE A 242 1.47 -14.34 5.85
N ASN A 243 0.25 -14.25 5.36
CA ASN A 243 -0.23 -13.12 4.57
C ASN A 243 -0.59 -11.97 5.52
N LEU A 244 -0.04 -10.78 5.29
CA LEU A 244 -0.23 -9.58 6.12
C LEU A 244 -1.13 -8.53 5.45
N SER A 245 -1.92 -8.91 4.44
CA SER A 245 -2.84 -7.98 3.77
C SER A 245 -3.86 -7.41 4.77
N ILE A 246 -3.85 -6.10 4.95
CA ILE A 246 -4.63 -5.39 5.98
C ILE A 246 -6.14 -5.69 5.88
N PRO A 247 -6.78 -5.67 4.69
CA PRO A 247 -8.21 -5.99 4.59
C PRO A 247 -8.59 -7.41 5.02
N ARG A 248 -7.63 -8.31 5.16
CA ARG A 248 -7.87 -9.67 5.66
C ARG A 248 -8.18 -9.69 7.15
N TYR A 249 -7.63 -8.75 7.90
CA TYR A 249 -7.72 -8.67 9.36
C TYR A 249 -8.63 -7.53 9.84
N LEU A 250 -8.75 -6.47 9.04
CA LEU A 250 -9.59 -5.32 9.32
C LEU A 250 -10.74 -5.28 8.31
N GLN A 251 -11.89 -5.81 8.73
CA GLN A 251 -13.13 -5.68 7.98
C GLN A 251 -14.00 -4.66 8.68
N PRO A 252 -14.52 -3.64 7.97
CA PRO A 252 -15.56 -2.80 8.55
C PRO A 252 -16.73 -3.69 8.98
N PRO A 253 -17.42 -3.37 10.08
CA PRO A 253 -18.65 -4.07 10.42
C PRO A 253 -19.54 -4.05 9.18
N MET A 254 -20.01 -5.25 8.77
CA MET A 254 -20.99 -5.32 7.69
C MET A 254 -22.17 -4.46 8.12
N PRO A 255 -22.61 -3.49 7.30
CA PRO A 255 -23.85 -2.82 7.58
C PRO A 255 -24.91 -3.91 7.76
N GLU A 256 -25.68 -3.84 8.86
CA GLU A 256 -26.85 -4.68 9.00
C GLU A 256 -27.76 -4.36 7.80
N GLU A 257 -27.77 -5.25 6.81
CA GLU A 257 -28.72 -5.12 5.72
C GLU A 257 -30.10 -5.19 6.37
N PRO A 258 -30.93 -4.14 6.21
CA PRO A 258 -32.27 -4.17 6.77
C PRO A 258 -32.97 -5.41 6.21
N TYR A 259 -33.55 -6.24 7.09
CA TYR A 259 -34.35 -7.37 6.67
C TYR A 259 -35.46 -6.85 5.76
N ILE A 260 -35.38 -7.18 4.48
CA ILE A 260 -36.41 -6.85 3.50
C ILE A 260 -37.32 -8.07 3.44
N ASP A 261 -38.58 -7.86 3.79
CA ASP A 261 -39.59 -8.97 3.71
C ASP A 261 -39.70 -9.43 2.23
N PRO A 262 -39.42 -10.71 1.97
CA PRO A 262 -39.57 -11.26 0.63
C PRO A 262 -40.94 -10.99 0.00
N ALA A 263 -42.01 -10.89 0.80
CA ALA A 263 -43.32 -10.54 0.33
C ALA A 263 -43.45 -9.11 -0.19
N GLU A 264 -42.72 -8.16 0.43
CA GLU A 264 -42.67 -6.77 -0.08
C GLU A 264 -41.86 -6.69 -1.38
N VAL A 265 -40.72 -7.38 -1.44
CA VAL A 265 -39.91 -7.48 -2.67
C VAL A 265 -40.74 -8.06 -3.81
N TRP A 266 -41.46 -9.10 -3.55
CA TRP A 266 -42.35 -9.73 -4.56
C TRP A 266 -43.43 -8.76 -5.04
N LYS A 267 -44.03 -8.02 -4.13
CA LYS A 267 -45.06 -7.00 -4.43
C LYS A 267 -44.53 -5.91 -5.34
N ASP A 268 -43.35 -5.40 -5.02
CA ASP A 268 -42.66 -4.36 -5.81
C ASP A 268 -42.23 -4.90 -7.18
N PHE A 269 -41.77 -6.14 -7.23
CA PHE A 269 -41.43 -6.81 -8.49
C PHE A 269 -42.67 -6.93 -9.40
N VAL A 270 -43.79 -7.45 -8.88
CA VAL A 270 -45.04 -7.56 -9.63
C VAL A 270 -45.50 -6.21 -10.13
N LYS A 271 -45.47 -5.19 -9.28
CA LYS A 271 -45.81 -3.83 -9.67
C LYS A 271 -44.90 -3.27 -10.79
N THR A 272 -43.61 -3.49 -10.68
CA THR A 272 -42.63 -3.06 -11.72
C THR A 272 -42.89 -3.76 -13.05
N CYS A 273 -43.21 -5.05 -13.03
CA CYS A 273 -43.63 -5.81 -14.22
C CYS A 273 -44.88 -5.22 -14.84
N GLN A 274 -45.92 -4.92 -14.03
CA GLN A 274 -47.16 -4.31 -14.49
C GLN A 274 -46.95 -2.95 -15.15
N ASP A 275 -46.12 -2.10 -14.52
CA ASP A 275 -45.80 -0.76 -15.05
C ASP A 275 -45.01 -0.86 -16.37
N SER A 276 -44.08 -1.80 -16.47
CA SER A 276 -43.33 -2.07 -17.71
C SER A 276 -44.24 -2.54 -18.85
N LEU A 277 -45.21 -3.45 -18.56
CA LEU A 277 -46.19 -3.91 -19.51
C LEU A 277 -47.12 -2.78 -19.98
N ARG A 278 -47.53 -1.92 -19.05
CA ARG A 278 -48.35 -0.74 -19.38
C ARG A 278 -47.64 0.22 -20.33
N THR A 279 -46.37 0.52 -20.02
CA THR A 279 -45.54 1.40 -20.86
C THR A 279 -45.34 0.80 -22.26
N SER A 280 -45.11 -0.49 -22.34
CA SER A 280 -44.97 -1.21 -23.62
C SER A 280 -46.25 -1.14 -24.47
N LEU A 281 -47.44 -1.27 -23.83
CA LEU A 281 -48.72 -1.14 -24.50
C LEU A 281 -48.97 0.33 -24.95
N GLU A 282 -48.59 1.30 -24.16
CA GLU A 282 -48.74 2.70 -24.56
C GLU A 282 -47.83 3.04 -25.77
N CYS A 283 -46.58 2.54 -25.77
CA CYS A 283 -45.67 2.66 -26.93
C CYS A 283 -46.28 2.00 -28.19
N ALA A 284 -46.85 0.80 -28.07
CA ALA A 284 -47.46 0.10 -29.18
C ALA A 284 -48.71 0.86 -29.74
N ARG A 285 -49.50 1.49 -28.85
CA ARG A 285 -50.62 2.34 -29.27
C ARG A 285 -50.13 3.57 -30.02
N MET A 286 -49.10 4.28 -29.48
CA MET A 286 -48.50 5.45 -30.16
C MET A 286 -47.98 5.05 -31.55
N MET A 287 -47.31 3.89 -31.70
CA MET A 287 -46.88 3.42 -32.99
C MET A 287 -48.05 3.13 -33.97
N ALA A 288 -49.13 2.51 -33.48
CA ALA A 288 -50.31 2.31 -34.30
C ALA A 288 -51.01 3.60 -34.74
N ASP A 289 -51.05 4.62 -33.86
CA ASP A 289 -51.55 5.96 -34.19
C ASP A 289 -50.65 6.66 -35.23
N MET A 290 -49.36 6.56 -35.10
CA MET A 290 -48.38 7.10 -36.08
C MET A 290 -48.49 6.42 -37.45
N GLN A 291 -48.80 5.09 -37.48
CA GLN A 291 -49.03 4.37 -38.72
C GLN A 291 -50.26 4.90 -39.49
N THR A 292 -51.36 5.25 -38.78
CA THR A 292 -52.54 5.84 -39.36
C THR A 292 -52.25 7.22 -39.94
N ASP A 293 -51.40 8.01 -39.28
CA ASP A 293 -51.08 9.39 -39.68
C ASP A 293 -50.07 9.46 -40.81
N THR A 294 -49.08 8.54 -40.84
CA THR A 294 -47.93 8.59 -41.75
C THR A 294 -47.97 7.59 -42.88
N GLY A 295 -48.83 6.56 -42.79
CA GLY A 295 -48.86 5.43 -43.72
C GLY A 295 -47.67 4.46 -43.60
N ALA A 296 -46.84 4.61 -42.56
CA ALA A 296 -45.72 3.70 -42.30
C ALA A 296 -46.22 2.40 -41.63
N ASP A 297 -45.70 1.25 -42.04
CA ASP A 297 -46.10 -0.05 -41.44
C ASP A 297 -45.18 -0.37 -40.22
N PHE A 298 -45.77 -0.25 -39.02
CA PHE A 298 -45.08 -0.61 -37.76
C PHE A 298 -45.65 -1.94 -37.16
N GLY A 299 -46.48 -2.67 -37.91
CA GLY A 299 -47.22 -3.83 -37.40
C GLY A 299 -48.55 -3.40 -36.69
N ASN A 300 -49.37 -4.35 -36.32
CA ASN A 300 -50.62 -4.04 -35.68
C ASN A 300 -50.61 -4.34 -34.16
N LEU A 301 -51.47 -3.63 -33.40
CA LEU A 301 -51.57 -3.78 -31.95
C LEU A 301 -51.96 -5.19 -31.50
N ASP A 302 -52.69 -5.92 -32.33
CA ASP A 302 -53.16 -7.26 -32.00
C ASP A 302 -52.01 -8.31 -32.12
N ASP A 303 -51.08 -8.09 -33.05
CA ASP A 303 -49.87 -8.92 -33.16
C ASP A 303 -48.95 -8.69 -31.94
N PHE A 304 -48.82 -7.45 -31.49
CA PHE A 304 -48.09 -7.14 -30.26
C PHE A 304 -48.72 -7.78 -29.02
N ARG A 305 -50.03 -7.70 -28.88
CA ARG A 305 -50.77 -8.36 -27.79
C ARG A 305 -50.63 -9.87 -27.82
N ARG A 306 -50.63 -10.48 -29.02
CA ARG A 306 -50.46 -11.91 -29.21
C ARG A 306 -49.05 -12.32 -28.73
N ALA A 307 -48.01 -11.66 -29.22
CA ALA A 307 -46.66 -11.94 -28.83
C ALA A 307 -46.44 -11.79 -27.32
N MET A 308 -47.00 -10.77 -26.68
CA MET A 308 -46.96 -10.61 -25.23
C MET A 308 -47.64 -11.77 -24.48
N THR A 309 -48.79 -12.22 -24.99
CA THR A 309 -49.53 -13.34 -24.40
C THR A 309 -48.79 -14.68 -24.53
N GLU A 310 -48.12 -14.90 -25.67
CA GLU A 310 -47.25 -16.07 -25.89
C GLU A 310 -46.10 -16.12 -24.90
N VAL A 311 -45.38 -15.03 -24.73
CA VAL A 311 -44.27 -14.92 -23.75
C VAL A 311 -44.76 -15.18 -22.31
N LEU A 312 -45.92 -14.66 -21.92
CA LEU A 312 -46.49 -14.88 -20.60
C LEU A 312 -46.91 -16.36 -20.38
N ASN A 313 -47.33 -17.05 -21.44
CA ASN A 313 -47.73 -18.45 -21.36
C ASN A 313 -46.54 -19.42 -21.41
N GLU A 314 -45.41 -19.04 -22.00
CA GLU A 314 -44.19 -19.84 -22.04
C GLU A 314 -43.44 -19.84 -20.70
N THR A 315 -43.70 -18.86 -19.83
CA THR A 315 -43.00 -18.67 -18.55
C THR A 315 -43.80 -19.19 -17.34
N CYS A 316 -44.97 -19.76 -17.53
CA CYS A 316 -45.77 -20.52 -16.55
C CYS A 316 -45.74 -22.00 -16.85
#